data_fdecec8ddfe89f7455da4560c6e7b719
#
_entry.id   fdecec8ddfe89f7455da4560c6e7b719
#
_cell.length_a   1.000
_cell.length_b   1.000
_cell.length_c   1.000
_cell.angle_alpha   90.00
_cell.angle_beta   90.00
_cell.angle_gamma   90.00
#
_symmetry.space_group_name_H-M   'P 1'
#
loop_
_entity.id
_entity.type
_entity.pdbx_description
1 polymer ?
#
loop_
_entity_poly.entity_id
_entity_poly.type
_entity_poly.pdbx_seq_one_letter_code
_entity_poly.pdbx_strand_id
1 'polypeptide(L)'
;MNNIQEIEQEQEINININNIQNNQIGSSTPPSNDSEKRDIGDEGYWSLSSSKVGNGIEQLRDNNLSTFWQSDDIQPHFILIQYPKKVRINEIWLYLDYKTDESYTPSKIAIRIENSFNEMVDIKIIDYDEPVGWFKINLEEKNSDSKTIKPYIKTMTLQIMILQNTHNGRDTHIRGVKIFAPRQNKSFDMTFPKFENNEYTQYQELR
;
A
#
# COMPACT_ATOMS: atom_id res chain seq x y z
N MET A 1 -2.47 -31.91 26.08
CA MET A 1 -1.62 -30.88 25.42
C MET A 1 -1.66 -30.98 23.90
N ASN A 2 -1.82 -32.14 23.28
CA ASN A 2 -1.83 -32.26 21.80
C ASN A 2 -3.05 -31.62 21.09
N ASN A 3 -4.24 -31.60 21.72
CA ASN A 3 -5.44 -31.05 21.09
C ASN A 3 -5.44 -29.53 20.90
N ILE A 4 -4.67 -28.77 21.69
CA ILE A 4 -4.63 -27.30 21.59
C ILE A 4 -3.73 -26.91 20.41
N GLN A 5 -2.62 -27.59 20.22
CA GLN A 5 -1.70 -27.35 19.10
C GLN A 5 -2.30 -27.73 17.74
N GLU A 6 -3.11 -28.79 17.67
CA GLU A 6 -3.84 -29.17 16.45
C GLU A 6 -4.91 -28.12 16.09
N ILE A 7 -5.64 -27.59 17.08
CA ILE A 7 -6.65 -26.55 16.86
C ILE A 7 -6.00 -25.22 16.41
N GLU A 8 -4.85 -24.84 16.98
CA GLU A 8 -4.11 -23.65 16.57
C GLU A 8 -3.56 -23.79 15.14
N GLN A 9 -3.03 -24.95 14.77
CA GLN A 9 -2.58 -25.23 13.41
C GLN A 9 -3.73 -25.25 12.39
N GLU A 10 -4.88 -25.84 12.72
CA GLU A 10 -6.07 -25.81 11.85
C GLU A 10 -6.63 -24.39 11.69
N GLN A 11 -6.56 -23.56 12.74
CA GLN A 11 -6.97 -22.15 12.65
C GLN A 11 -6.01 -21.32 11.79
N GLU A 12 -4.69 -21.50 11.92
CA GLU A 12 -3.70 -20.85 11.07
C GLU A 12 -3.82 -21.29 9.59
N ILE A 13 -4.06 -22.57 9.34
CA ILE A 13 -4.29 -23.10 8.00
C ILE A 13 -5.58 -22.51 7.41
N ASN A 14 -6.67 -22.45 8.17
CA ASN A 14 -7.93 -21.87 7.71
C ASN A 14 -7.84 -20.35 7.46
N ILE A 15 -7.07 -19.62 8.28
CA ILE A 15 -6.81 -18.19 8.07
C ILE A 15 -5.98 -17.99 6.78
N ASN A 16 -4.99 -18.84 6.53
CA ASN A 16 -4.19 -18.79 5.32
C ASN A 16 -5.01 -19.16 4.07
N ILE A 17 -5.85 -20.18 4.13
CA ILE A 17 -6.72 -20.58 3.01
C ILE A 17 -7.73 -19.46 2.69
N ASN A 18 -8.33 -18.83 3.70
CA ASN A 18 -9.25 -17.71 3.51
C ASN A 18 -8.53 -16.46 2.94
N ASN A 19 -7.28 -16.23 3.32
CA ASN A 19 -6.46 -15.15 2.75
C ASN A 19 -6.08 -15.44 1.29
N ILE A 20 -5.79 -16.69 0.93
CA ILE A 20 -5.48 -17.10 -0.45
C ILE A 20 -6.73 -16.99 -1.33
N GLN A 21 -7.89 -17.44 -0.87
CA GLN A 21 -9.14 -17.35 -1.65
C GLN A 21 -9.60 -15.90 -1.90
N ASN A 22 -9.31 -14.97 -0.98
CA ASN A 22 -9.62 -13.56 -1.16
C ASN A 22 -8.67 -12.82 -2.12
N ASN A 23 -7.56 -13.44 -2.53
CA ASN A 23 -6.56 -12.84 -3.42
C ASN A 23 -6.75 -13.18 -4.90
N GLN A 24 -7.74 -13.99 -5.27
CA GLN A 24 -7.95 -14.45 -6.66
C GLN A 24 -8.81 -13.52 -7.51
N ILE A 25 -9.82 -12.86 -6.89
CA ILE A 25 -10.72 -11.96 -7.63
C ILE A 25 -10.67 -10.58 -6.96
N GLY A 26 -10.05 -9.64 -7.65
CA GLY A 26 -10.00 -8.24 -7.24
C GLY A 26 -11.30 -7.48 -7.53
N SER A 27 -11.41 -6.26 -7.02
CA SER A 27 -12.52 -5.35 -7.34
C SER A 27 -12.47 -4.95 -8.81
N SER A 28 -13.63 -4.96 -9.48
CA SER A 28 -13.77 -4.41 -10.84
C SER A 28 -13.79 -2.89 -10.86
N THR A 29 -14.13 -2.24 -9.74
CA THR A 29 -14.20 -0.79 -9.65
C THR A 29 -12.91 -0.20 -9.13
N PRO A 30 -12.37 0.87 -9.76
CA PRO A 30 -11.19 1.55 -9.28
C PRO A 30 -11.46 2.18 -7.91
N PRO A 31 -10.47 2.15 -7.01
CA PRO A 31 -10.59 2.83 -5.73
C PRO A 31 -10.65 4.35 -5.93
N SER A 32 -11.49 5.01 -5.15
CA SER A 32 -11.69 6.46 -5.20
C SER A 32 -11.47 7.11 -3.83
N ASN A 33 -11.32 8.42 -3.85
CA ASN A 33 -11.33 9.23 -2.64
C ASN A 33 -12.71 9.16 -1.98
N ASP A 34 -12.73 9.08 -0.65
CA ASP A 34 -13.94 9.12 0.15
C ASP A 34 -13.77 10.01 1.40
N SER A 35 -14.70 9.91 2.37
CA SER A 35 -14.62 10.68 3.63
C SER A 35 -13.46 10.25 4.53
N GLU A 36 -12.98 9.02 4.40
CA GLU A 36 -11.98 8.43 5.29
C GLU A 36 -10.58 8.45 4.70
N LYS A 37 -10.44 8.42 3.37
CA LYS A 37 -9.17 8.33 2.67
C LYS A 37 -9.06 9.26 1.46
N ARG A 38 -7.83 9.59 1.10
CA ARG A 38 -7.49 10.37 -0.09
C ARG A 38 -6.29 9.74 -0.81
N ASP A 39 -6.31 9.78 -2.12
CA ASP A 39 -5.17 9.40 -2.95
C ASP A 39 -4.03 10.42 -2.77
N ILE A 40 -2.83 9.91 -2.47
CA ILE A 40 -1.60 10.69 -2.30
C ILE A 40 -0.53 10.35 -3.34
N GLY A 41 -0.89 9.61 -4.38
CA GLY A 41 0.03 9.21 -5.43
C GLY A 41 0.72 10.39 -6.11
N ASP A 42 0.01 11.51 -6.28
CA ASP A 42 0.56 12.72 -6.90
C ASP A 42 1.49 13.54 -5.99
N GLU A 43 1.53 13.24 -4.69
CA GLU A 43 2.42 13.91 -3.74
C GLU A 43 3.84 13.30 -3.72
N GLY A 44 4.05 12.14 -4.34
CA GLY A 44 5.30 11.41 -4.36
C GLY A 44 6.04 11.50 -5.68
N TYR A 45 7.36 11.34 -5.61
CA TYR A 45 8.23 11.15 -6.78
C TYR A 45 8.34 9.66 -7.07
N TRP A 46 7.95 9.26 -8.28
CA TRP A 46 7.93 7.87 -8.72
C TRP A 46 9.17 7.51 -9.50
N SER A 47 9.73 6.35 -9.23
CA SER A 47 10.78 5.74 -10.03
C SER A 47 10.54 4.24 -10.16
N LEU A 48 11.07 3.65 -11.22
CA LEU A 48 10.95 2.24 -11.57
C LEU A 48 12.35 1.63 -11.63
N SER A 49 12.48 0.35 -11.29
CA SER A 49 13.74 -0.38 -11.47
C SER A 49 14.23 -0.35 -12.92
N SER A 50 13.29 -0.51 -13.84
CA SER A 50 13.49 -0.45 -15.29
C SER A 50 12.15 -0.25 -15.96
N SER A 51 12.14 0.14 -17.24
CA SER A 51 10.91 0.19 -18.03
C SER A 51 11.19 0.02 -19.50
N LYS A 52 10.35 -0.74 -20.19
CA LYS A 52 10.34 -0.79 -21.64
C LYS A 52 9.86 0.52 -22.22
N VAL A 53 10.47 0.93 -23.32
CA VAL A 53 10.10 2.21 -24.00
C VAL A 53 8.60 2.23 -24.30
N GLY A 54 7.92 3.29 -23.83
CA GLY A 54 6.47 3.47 -23.98
C GLY A 54 5.61 2.79 -22.89
N ASN A 55 6.19 2.02 -21.98
CA ASN A 55 5.49 1.32 -20.89
C ASN A 55 6.10 1.66 -19.53
N GLY A 56 6.11 2.92 -19.16
CA GLY A 56 6.74 3.44 -17.96
C GLY A 56 5.77 3.95 -16.90
N ILE A 57 6.23 4.97 -16.17
CA ILE A 57 5.45 5.60 -15.06
C ILE A 57 4.15 6.22 -15.57
N GLU A 58 4.17 6.83 -16.76
CA GLU A 58 2.99 7.47 -17.33
C GLU A 58 1.86 6.45 -17.52
N GLN A 59 2.16 5.31 -18.15
CA GLN A 59 1.21 4.22 -18.38
C GLN A 59 0.73 3.55 -17.09
N LEU A 60 1.59 3.51 -16.07
CA LEU A 60 1.23 2.99 -14.75
C LEU A 60 0.19 3.87 -14.04
N ARG A 61 0.13 5.16 -14.36
CA ARG A 61 -0.62 6.18 -13.60
C ARG A 61 -1.67 6.93 -14.39
N ASP A 62 -1.87 6.61 -15.66
CA ASP A 62 -2.81 7.30 -16.56
C ASP A 62 -4.29 6.96 -16.31
N ASN A 63 -4.59 6.08 -15.33
CA ASN A 63 -5.91 5.54 -15.03
C ASN A 63 -6.55 4.74 -16.18
N ASN A 64 -5.78 4.35 -17.18
CA ASN A 64 -6.22 3.52 -18.28
C ASN A 64 -5.76 2.08 -18.08
N LEU A 65 -6.68 1.16 -17.82
CA LEU A 65 -6.35 -0.23 -17.56
C LEU A 65 -5.91 -1.02 -18.81
N SER A 66 -5.97 -0.39 -20.00
CA SER A 66 -5.42 -0.98 -21.24
C SER A 66 -3.92 -0.72 -21.40
N THR A 67 -3.38 0.23 -20.65
CA THR A 67 -1.95 0.54 -20.58
C THR A 67 -1.33 -0.13 -19.34
N PHE A 68 -0.01 -0.29 -19.34
CA PHE A 68 0.69 -0.94 -18.24
C PHE A 68 2.15 -0.48 -18.16
N TRP A 69 2.74 -0.56 -17.00
CA TRP A 69 4.18 -0.59 -16.84
C TRP A 69 4.70 -1.98 -17.20
N GLN A 70 5.75 -2.05 -18.03
CA GLN A 70 6.51 -3.25 -18.28
C GLN A 70 7.96 -3.03 -17.85
N SER A 71 8.50 -3.92 -17.03
CA SER A 71 9.94 -3.94 -16.71
C SER A 71 10.75 -4.46 -17.90
N ASP A 72 12.04 -4.11 -17.95
CA ASP A 72 12.95 -4.49 -19.06
C ASP A 72 14.38 -4.73 -18.53
N ASP A 73 14.53 -5.44 -17.42
CA ASP A 73 15.81 -5.76 -16.83
C ASP A 73 15.74 -7.06 -16.00
N ILE A 74 16.81 -7.36 -15.26
CA ILE A 74 16.89 -8.53 -14.39
C ILE A 74 16.07 -8.29 -13.12
N GLN A 75 15.37 -9.33 -12.67
CA GLN A 75 14.66 -9.34 -11.38
C GLN A 75 15.63 -9.15 -10.20
N PRO A 76 15.18 -8.55 -9.07
CA PRO A 76 13.81 -8.15 -8.76
C PRO A 76 13.43 -6.80 -9.35
N HIS A 77 12.17 -6.66 -9.78
CA HIS A 77 11.62 -5.39 -10.25
C HIS A 77 10.97 -4.64 -9.10
N PHE A 78 10.95 -3.30 -9.17
CA PHE A 78 10.30 -2.50 -8.13
C PHE A 78 9.77 -1.16 -8.65
N ILE A 79 8.77 -0.67 -7.94
CA ILE A 79 8.26 0.69 -7.99
C ILE A 79 8.70 1.37 -6.70
N LEU A 80 9.37 2.50 -6.79
CA LEU A 80 9.80 3.30 -5.65
C LEU A 80 9.07 4.63 -5.66
N ILE A 81 8.50 5.01 -4.52
CA ILE A 81 7.76 6.25 -4.33
C ILE A 81 8.37 6.99 -3.15
N GLN A 82 8.90 8.19 -3.41
CA GLN A 82 9.53 9.04 -2.41
C GLN A 82 8.69 10.29 -2.16
N TYR A 83 8.34 10.52 -0.91
CA TYR A 83 7.58 11.69 -0.49
C TYR A 83 8.51 12.75 0.11
N PRO A 84 8.26 14.05 -0.11
CA PRO A 84 9.11 15.13 0.41
C PRO A 84 9.06 15.24 1.95
N LYS A 85 8.10 14.59 2.59
CA LYS A 85 7.94 14.51 4.05
C LYS A 85 7.32 13.17 4.44
N LYS A 86 7.41 12.78 5.73
CA LYS A 86 6.73 11.57 6.21
C LYS A 86 5.22 11.68 6.02
N VAL A 87 4.67 10.77 5.26
CA VAL A 87 3.23 10.62 5.01
C VAL A 87 2.67 9.44 5.80
N ARG A 88 1.35 9.42 5.99
CA ARG A 88 0.63 8.27 6.52
C ARG A 88 0.05 7.52 5.34
N ILE A 89 0.28 6.21 5.27
CA ILE A 89 -0.26 5.34 4.24
C ILE A 89 -1.07 4.25 4.94
N ASN A 90 -2.34 4.09 4.57
CA ASN A 90 -3.21 3.04 5.09
C ASN A 90 -3.53 1.96 4.06
N GLU A 91 -3.57 2.32 2.77
CA GLU A 91 -3.92 1.38 1.71
C GLU A 91 -3.05 1.58 0.47
N ILE A 92 -2.66 0.46 -0.15
CA ILE A 92 -2.12 0.40 -1.51
C ILE A 92 -3.10 -0.40 -2.34
N TRP A 93 -3.37 0.04 -3.55
CA TRP A 93 -4.18 -0.68 -4.51
C TRP A 93 -3.37 -0.94 -5.77
N LEU A 94 -3.39 -2.19 -6.22
CA LEU A 94 -2.73 -2.65 -7.45
C LEU A 94 -3.76 -3.22 -8.40
N TYR A 95 -3.71 -2.85 -9.67
CA TYR A 95 -4.48 -3.53 -10.70
C TYR A 95 -3.58 -4.52 -11.43
N LEU A 96 -3.96 -5.79 -11.34
CA LEU A 96 -3.31 -6.94 -11.97
C LEU A 96 -4.32 -7.63 -12.88
N ASP A 97 -3.88 -8.17 -14.01
CA ASP A 97 -4.75 -8.85 -14.96
C ASP A 97 -4.08 -10.10 -15.55
N TYR A 98 -4.16 -11.19 -14.83
CA TYR A 98 -3.61 -12.47 -15.27
C TYR A 98 -4.20 -12.96 -16.61
N LYS A 99 -5.49 -12.65 -16.89
CA LYS A 99 -6.13 -13.09 -18.14
C LYS A 99 -5.51 -12.49 -19.40
N THR A 100 -4.96 -11.29 -19.26
CA THR A 100 -4.34 -10.56 -20.38
C THR A 100 -2.83 -10.64 -20.35
N ASP A 101 -2.23 -10.62 -19.16
CA ASP A 101 -0.78 -10.49 -18.97
C ASP A 101 -0.08 -11.84 -18.71
N GLU A 102 -0.84 -12.89 -18.37
CA GLU A 102 -0.32 -14.26 -18.19
C GLU A 102 0.95 -14.31 -17.32
N SER A 103 2.07 -14.73 -17.90
CA SER A 103 3.36 -14.87 -17.19
C SER A 103 4.00 -13.56 -16.74
N TYR A 104 3.54 -12.41 -17.23
CA TYR A 104 4.01 -11.09 -16.80
C TYR A 104 3.34 -10.63 -15.50
N THR A 105 2.30 -11.32 -15.04
CA THR A 105 1.54 -10.94 -13.85
C THR A 105 2.33 -11.27 -12.58
N PRO A 106 2.50 -10.32 -11.65
CA PRO A 106 3.11 -10.59 -10.35
C PRO A 106 2.35 -11.67 -9.57
N SER A 107 3.08 -12.70 -9.11
CA SER A 107 2.57 -13.74 -8.21
C SER A 107 3.02 -13.54 -6.76
N LYS A 108 4.13 -12.83 -6.54
CA LYS A 108 4.62 -12.51 -5.19
C LYS A 108 5.17 -11.10 -5.12
N ILE A 109 4.61 -10.33 -4.19
CA ILE A 109 4.95 -8.90 -4.01
C ILE A 109 5.34 -8.65 -2.56
N ALA A 110 6.41 -7.87 -2.34
CA ALA A 110 6.77 -7.34 -1.04
C ALA A 110 6.53 -5.83 -0.99
N ILE A 111 5.91 -5.38 0.09
CA ILE A 111 5.79 -3.96 0.41
C ILE A 111 6.88 -3.62 1.41
N ARG A 112 7.70 -2.64 1.06
CA ARG A 112 8.87 -2.21 1.83
C ARG A 112 8.78 -0.73 2.13
N ILE A 113 9.29 -0.35 3.28
CA ILE A 113 9.42 1.05 3.69
C ILE A 113 10.84 1.32 4.21
N GLU A 114 11.23 2.57 4.15
CA GLU A 114 12.47 3.02 4.76
C GLU A 114 12.27 3.17 6.28
N ASN A 115 13.14 2.54 7.05
CA ASN A 115 13.18 2.67 8.50
C ASN A 115 13.98 3.92 8.94
N SER A 116 14.13 4.11 10.26
CA SER A 116 14.89 5.24 10.83
C SER A 116 16.41 5.19 10.58
N PHE A 117 16.93 4.08 10.05
CA PHE A 117 18.35 3.88 9.73
C PHE A 117 18.62 3.93 8.22
N ASN A 118 17.67 4.42 7.41
CA ASN A 118 17.70 4.47 5.96
C ASN A 118 17.82 3.08 5.30
N GLU A 119 17.33 2.04 5.97
CA GLU A 119 17.25 0.69 5.44
C GLU A 119 15.84 0.38 4.97
N MET A 120 15.72 -0.33 3.85
CA MET A 120 14.43 -0.83 3.36
C MET A 120 14.05 -2.11 4.09
N VAL A 121 12.90 -2.08 4.76
CA VAL A 121 12.39 -3.21 5.56
C VAL A 121 11.09 -3.72 4.96
N ASP A 122 10.97 -5.04 4.84
CA ASP A 122 9.74 -5.70 4.41
C ASP A 122 8.69 -5.59 5.52
N ILE A 123 7.56 -4.95 5.21
CA ILE A 123 6.43 -4.83 6.14
C ILE A 123 5.29 -5.78 5.82
N LYS A 124 5.20 -6.20 4.55
CA LYS A 124 4.18 -7.15 4.12
C LYS A 124 4.65 -7.88 2.87
N ILE A 125 4.43 -9.20 2.85
CA ILE A 125 4.59 -10.04 1.65
C ILE A 125 3.23 -10.61 1.32
N ILE A 126 2.86 -10.57 0.03
CA ILE A 126 1.58 -11.03 -0.47
C ILE A 126 1.83 -11.98 -1.62
N ASP A 127 1.17 -13.12 -1.58
CA ASP A 127 1.13 -14.09 -2.66
C ASP A 127 -0.21 -13.95 -3.40
N TYR A 128 -0.16 -13.96 -4.72
CA TYR A 128 -1.31 -13.92 -5.62
C TYR A 128 -1.31 -15.17 -6.49
N ASP A 129 -2.50 -15.70 -6.72
CA ASP A 129 -2.74 -16.81 -7.62
C ASP A 129 -3.71 -16.35 -8.72
N GLU A 130 -3.21 -16.22 -9.95
CA GLU A 130 -3.95 -15.75 -11.12
C GLU A 130 -4.80 -14.48 -10.89
N PRO A 131 -4.22 -13.39 -10.38
CA PRO A 131 -4.97 -12.22 -9.93
C PRO A 131 -5.59 -11.45 -11.10
N VAL A 132 -6.88 -11.06 -10.96
CA VAL A 132 -7.60 -10.21 -11.92
C VAL A 132 -8.39 -9.13 -11.19
N GLY A 133 -8.09 -7.86 -11.44
CA GLY A 133 -8.78 -6.70 -10.86
C GLY A 133 -7.93 -5.84 -9.92
N TRP A 134 -8.60 -4.99 -9.15
CA TRP A 134 -7.99 -4.15 -8.13
C TRP A 134 -7.85 -4.89 -6.80
N PHE A 135 -6.62 -5.01 -6.32
CA PHE A 135 -6.27 -5.67 -5.06
C PHE A 135 -5.88 -4.64 -4.02
N LYS A 136 -6.57 -4.71 -2.89
CA LYS A 136 -6.34 -3.83 -1.74
C LYS A 136 -5.31 -4.45 -0.78
N ILE A 137 -4.29 -3.69 -0.45
CA ILE A 137 -3.27 -4.02 0.54
C ILE A 137 -3.42 -3.06 1.72
N ASN A 138 -3.93 -3.52 2.84
CA ASN A 138 -4.00 -2.74 4.06
C ASN A 138 -2.64 -2.70 4.76
N LEU A 139 -2.26 -1.51 5.22
CA LEU A 139 -1.01 -1.25 5.93
C LEU A 139 -1.31 -0.81 7.35
N GLU A 140 -0.77 -1.54 8.31
CA GLU A 140 -0.97 -1.32 9.74
C GLU A 140 0.37 -1.35 10.47
N GLU A 141 0.56 -0.43 11.41
CA GLU A 141 1.71 -0.43 12.30
C GLU A 141 1.34 -1.16 13.61
N LYS A 142 1.95 -2.33 13.84
CA LYS A 142 1.83 -3.08 15.09
C LYS A 142 2.98 -2.66 16.00
N ASN A 143 2.70 -1.96 17.09
CA ASN A 143 3.71 -1.69 18.12
C ASN A 143 3.82 -2.94 19.01
N SER A 144 5.01 -3.50 19.13
CA SER A 144 5.32 -4.64 20.00
C SER A 144 4.98 -4.40 21.48
N ASP A 145 5.04 -3.16 21.94
CA ASP A 145 4.87 -2.79 23.37
C ASP A 145 3.47 -2.25 23.71
N SER A 146 2.62 -1.99 22.73
CA SER A 146 1.26 -1.52 22.98
C SER A 146 0.24 -2.39 22.24
N LYS A 147 -0.87 -2.71 22.94
CA LYS A 147 -2.03 -3.38 22.31
C LYS A 147 -2.72 -2.50 21.23
N THR A 148 -2.13 -1.38 20.86
CA THR A 148 -2.73 -0.41 19.94
C THR A 148 -2.19 -0.64 18.54
N ILE A 149 -3.06 -1.07 17.63
CA ILE A 149 -2.78 -1.17 16.20
C ILE A 149 -3.13 0.19 15.57
N LYS A 150 -2.16 0.82 14.90
CA LYS A 150 -2.44 2.01 14.10
C LYS A 150 -2.81 1.56 12.69
N PRO A 151 -3.97 1.98 12.15
CA PRO A 151 -4.43 1.58 10.82
C PRO A 151 -3.71 2.33 9.70
N TYR A 152 -2.44 2.62 9.86
CA TYR A 152 -1.56 3.24 8.87
C TYR A 152 -0.09 3.09 9.30
N ILE A 153 0.79 3.17 8.33
CA ILE A 153 2.24 3.31 8.53
C ILE A 153 2.67 4.75 8.27
N LYS A 154 3.84 5.14 8.81
CA LYS A 154 4.48 6.45 8.52
C LYS A 154 5.82 6.24 7.85
N THR A 155 5.98 6.74 6.64
CA THR A 155 7.23 6.64 5.89
C THR A 155 7.45 7.85 4.97
N MET A 156 8.69 8.04 4.53
CA MET A 156 9.05 8.93 3.42
C MET A 156 9.22 8.13 2.13
N THR A 157 9.58 6.86 2.22
CA THR A 157 9.88 6.02 1.07
C THR A 157 9.04 4.75 1.13
N LEU A 158 8.29 4.49 0.07
CA LEU A 158 7.52 3.28 -0.16
C LEU A 158 8.08 2.55 -1.38
N GLN A 159 8.36 1.26 -1.24
CA GLN A 159 8.76 0.41 -2.35
C GLN A 159 7.79 -0.77 -2.50
N ILE A 160 7.30 -0.96 -3.70
CA ILE A 160 6.53 -2.15 -4.11
C ILE A 160 7.50 -3.01 -4.91
N MET A 161 7.94 -4.11 -4.33
CA MET A 161 8.91 -5.01 -4.95
C MET A 161 8.22 -6.26 -5.47
N ILE A 162 8.43 -6.57 -6.74
CA ILE A 162 7.96 -7.78 -7.38
C ILE A 162 9.04 -8.85 -7.21
N LEU A 163 8.73 -9.84 -6.37
CA LEU A 163 9.67 -10.93 -6.05
C LEU A 163 9.58 -12.07 -7.05
N GLN A 164 8.36 -12.30 -7.57
CA GLN A 164 8.10 -13.40 -8.51
C GLN A 164 6.92 -13.04 -9.40
N ASN A 165 6.98 -13.49 -10.67
CA ASN A 165 5.87 -13.47 -11.61
C ASN A 165 5.28 -14.87 -11.81
N THR A 166 4.07 -14.93 -12.31
CA THR A 166 3.39 -16.17 -12.67
C THR A 166 4.21 -16.93 -13.70
N HIS A 167 4.22 -18.25 -13.61
CA HIS A 167 4.95 -19.14 -14.52
C HIS A 167 6.45 -18.81 -14.68
N ASN A 168 7.07 -18.22 -13.65
CA ASN A 168 8.47 -17.76 -13.68
C ASN A 168 8.77 -16.74 -14.80
N GLY A 169 7.76 -15.90 -15.16
CA GLY A 169 7.94 -14.82 -16.11
C GLY A 169 9.05 -13.86 -15.67
N ARG A 170 9.87 -13.41 -16.62
CA ARG A 170 11.03 -12.55 -16.35
C ARG A 170 10.60 -11.11 -16.12
N ASP A 171 9.83 -10.54 -17.04
CA ASP A 171 9.36 -9.17 -16.99
C ASP A 171 7.99 -9.10 -16.30
N THR A 172 7.64 -7.94 -15.75
CA THR A 172 6.39 -7.74 -15.04
C THR A 172 5.52 -6.68 -15.70
N HIS A 173 4.19 -6.89 -15.62
CA HIS A 173 3.18 -5.90 -15.99
C HIS A 173 2.36 -5.49 -14.76
N ILE A 174 2.21 -4.20 -14.54
CA ILE A 174 1.26 -3.62 -13.59
C ILE A 174 0.48 -2.52 -14.30
N ARG A 175 -0.86 -2.59 -14.25
CA ARG A 175 -1.75 -1.70 -15.01
C ARG A 175 -2.23 -0.49 -14.22
N GLY A 176 -2.07 -0.51 -12.92
CA GLY A 176 -2.44 0.63 -12.09
C GLY A 176 -1.97 0.48 -10.65
N VAL A 177 -1.58 1.60 -10.06
CA VAL A 177 -1.21 1.71 -8.64
C VAL A 177 -1.85 2.96 -8.06
N LYS A 178 -2.49 2.81 -6.90
CA LYS A 178 -3.01 3.94 -6.13
C LYS A 178 -2.59 3.81 -4.68
N ILE A 179 -2.24 4.94 -4.08
CA ILE A 179 -1.75 5.02 -2.71
C ILE A 179 -2.66 5.93 -1.90
N PHE A 180 -3.25 5.40 -0.84
CA PHE A 180 -4.17 6.16 -0.01
C PHE A 180 -3.59 6.49 1.36
N ALA A 181 -3.85 7.72 1.79
CA ALA A 181 -3.64 8.21 3.15
C ALA A 181 -4.98 8.34 3.87
N PRO A 182 -5.04 8.05 5.18
CA PRO A 182 -6.22 8.34 5.95
C PRO A 182 -6.45 9.86 5.97
N ARG A 183 -7.69 10.29 5.75
CA ARG A 183 -8.05 11.69 5.99
C ARG A 183 -7.92 11.95 7.48
N GLN A 184 -7.17 12.96 7.83
CA GLN A 184 -7.26 13.52 9.16
C GLN A 184 -8.62 14.21 9.22
N ASN A 185 -9.56 13.64 9.96
CA ASN A 185 -10.64 14.43 10.49
C ASN A 185 -9.94 15.47 11.37
N LYS A 186 -9.65 16.62 10.81
CA LYS A 186 -9.55 17.83 11.60
C LYS A 186 -11.00 18.08 12.06
N SER A 187 -11.45 17.36 13.07
CA SER A 187 -12.27 17.99 14.05
C SER A 187 -11.39 19.17 14.48
N PHE A 188 -11.69 20.33 13.97
CA PHE A 188 -11.30 21.55 14.61
C PHE A 188 -12.04 21.46 15.94
N ASP A 189 -11.43 20.76 16.88
CA ASP A 189 -11.72 20.94 18.28
C ASP A 189 -11.21 22.33 18.57
N MET A 190 -12.08 23.31 18.29
CA MET A 190 -11.90 24.70 18.64
C MET A 190 -12.09 24.88 20.15
N THR A 191 -11.66 23.91 20.93
CA THR A 191 -11.30 24.16 22.32
C THR A 191 -10.00 24.98 22.28
N PHE A 192 -10.18 26.28 22.12
CA PHE A 192 -9.08 27.19 22.40
C PHE A 192 -8.50 26.82 23.78
N PRO A 193 -7.18 26.65 23.90
CA PRO A 193 -6.60 26.38 25.18
C PRO A 193 -7.12 27.47 26.16
N LYS A 194 -7.75 27.03 27.25
CA LYS A 194 -8.14 27.98 28.30
C LYS A 194 -6.84 28.56 28.83
N PHE A 195 -6.66 29.85 28.58
CA PHE A 195 -5.54 30.55 29.15
C PHE A 195 -5.76 30.64 30.65
N GLU A 196 -4.86 30.08 31.44
CA GLU A 196 -4.92 30.11 32.91
C GLU A 196 -4.56 31.47 33.48
N ASN A 197 -4.01 32.38 32.66
CA ASN A 197 -3.63 33.75 33.09
C ASN A 197 -4.68 34.77 32.69
N ASN A 198 -5.17 35.54 33.66
CA ASN A 198 -6.14 36.62 33.49
C ASN A 198 -5.71 37.67 32.44
N GLU A 199 -4.42 37.88 32.24
CA GLU A 199 -3.89 38.82 31.24
C GLU A 199 -4.17 38.39 29.79
N TYR A 200 -4.27 37.09 29.52
CA TYR A 200 -4.58 36.58 28.17
C TYR A 200 -6.08 36.38 27.94
N THR A 201 -6.90 36.31 28.98
CA THR A 201 -8.36 36.11 28.89
C THR A 201 -9.04 37.28 28.17
N GLN A 202 -8.49 38.49 28.28
CA GLN A 202 -9.00 39.68 27.58
C GLN A 202 -8.89 39.62 26.05
N TYR A 203 -8.02 38.73 25.50
CA TYR A 203 -7.85 38.55 24.05
C TYR A 203 -8.76 37.47 23.48
N GLN A 204 -9.51 36.73 24.30
CA GLN A 204 -10.45 35.68 23.82
C GLN A 204 -11.70 36.29 23.16
N GLU A 205 -12.02 37.54 23.42
CA GLU A 205 -13.23 38.20 22.88
C GLU A 205 -12.95 39.07 21.64
N LEU A 206 -11.72 39.14 21.16
CA LEU A 206 -11.39 39.84 19.91
C LEU A 206 -11.74 38.94 18.71
N ARG A 207 -12.89 39.18 18.14
CA ARG A 207 -13.34 38.68 16.86
C ARG A 207 -12.80 39.53 15.72
#